data_8c2cc0f87b516e28eccbd431926d4515
#
_entry.id   8c2cc0f87b516e28eccbd431926d4515
#
_cell.length_a   1.000
_cell.length_b   1.000
_cell.length_c   1.000
_cell.angle_alpha   90.00
_cell.angle_beta   90.00
_cell.angle_gamma   90.00
#
_symmetry.space_group_name_H-M   'P 1'
#
loop_
_entity.id
_entity.type
_entity.pdbx_description
1 polymer ?
#
loop_
_entity_poly.entity_id
_entity_poly.type
_entity_poly.pdbx_seq_one_letter_code
_entity_poly.pdbx_strand_id
1 'polypeptide(L)' 'MAKLRITQIKSKSGATKRQIANLESLGIRKMHQTVEVEVTPVTKGMVEKVLHLVKVEDI' A
#
# COMPACT_ATOMS: atom_id res chain seq x y z
N MET A 1 18.60 3.33 5.71
CA MET A 1 17.54 3.59 4.75
C MET A 1 16.26 3.01 5.29
N ALA A 2 15.21 3.79 5.26
CA ALA A 2 13.96 3.39 5.86
C ALA A 2 13.13 2.54 4.89
N LYS A 3 12.49 1.53 5.42
CA LYS A 3 11.55 0.71 4.66
C LYS A 3 10.22 0.65 5.40
N LEU A 4 9.15 0.46 4.63
CA LEU A 4 7.81 0.29 5.17
C LEU A 4 7.30 -1.09 4.81
N ARG A 5 6.66 -1.73 5.78
CA ARG A 5 5.92 -2.97 5.53
C ARG A 5 4.44 -2.61 5.38
N ILE A 6 3.87 -2.95 4.25
CA ILE A 6 2.50 -2.60 3.92
C ILE A 6 1.68 -3.87 3.76
N THR A 7 0.60 -3.98 4.52
CA THR A 7 -0.29 -5.14 4.48
C THR A 7 -1.69 -4.67 4.13
N GLN A 8 -2.30 -5.26 3.12
CA GLN A 8 -3.69 -4.94 2.78
C GLN A 8 -4.62 -5.55 3.84
N ILE A 9 -5.39 -4.70 4.50
CA ILE A 9 -6.29 -5.14 5.57
C ILE A 9 -7.76 -5.02 5.19
N LYS A 10 -8.08 -4.33 4.09
CA LYS A 10 -9.46 -4.17 3.62
C LYS A 10 -9.57 -4.56 2.15
N SER A 11 -10.74 -5.02 1.77
CA SER A 11 -11.02 -5.41 0.40
C SER A 11 -10.93 -4.24 -0.56
N LYS A 12 -10.48 -4.51 -1.78
CA LYS A 12 -10.44 -3.51 -2.85
C LYS A 12 -11.81 -3.22 -3.43
N SER A 13 -12.83 -3.98 -3.08
CA SER A 13 -14.14 -3.86 -3.71
C SER A 13 -14.79 -2.50 -3.51
N GLY A 14 -14.42 -1.77 -2.45
CA GLY A 14 -14.90 -0.41 -2.24
C GLY A 14 -13.93 0.68 -2.68
N ALA A 15 -12.81 0.31 -3.29
CA ALA A 15 -11.77 1.25 -3.65
C ALA A 15 -11.97 1.80 -5.06
N THR A 16 -11.48 3.03 -5.29
CA THR A 16 -11.50 3.61 -6.63
C THR A 16 -10.44 2.95 -7.50
N LYS A 17 -10.56 3.13 -8.81
CA LYS A 17 -9.57 2.59 -9.75
C LYS A 17 -8.18 3.15 -9.45
N ARG A 18 -8.09 4.42 -9.05
CA ARG A 18 -6.81 5.04 -8.70
C ARG A 18 -6.19 4.36 -7.47
N GLN A 19 -7.01 4.07 -6.47
CA GLN A 19 -6.53 3.39 -5.26
C GLN A 19 -6.03 1.98 -5.59
N ILE A 20 -6.76 1.26 -6.41
CA ILE A 20 -6.36 -0.07 -6.85
C ILE A 20 -5.04 0.01 -7.63
N ALA A 21 -4.91 0.98 -8.53
CA ALA A 21 -3.67 1.17 -9.28
C ALA A 21 -2.49 1.46 -8.37
N ASN A 22 -2.69 2.28 -7.32
CA ASN A 22 -1.65 2.56 -6.34
C ASN A 22 -1.23 1.29 -5.59
N LEU A 23 -2.21 0.46 -5.19
CA LEU A 23 -1.90 -0.81 -4.53
C LEU A 23 -1.09 -1.72 -5.43
N GLU A 24 -1.48 -1.83 -6.70
CA GLU A 24 -0.76 -2.65 -7.66
C GLU A 24 0.66 -2.14 -7.90
N SER A 25 0.83 -0.83 -7.95
CA SER A 25 2.15 -0.20 -8.07
C SER A 25 3.04 -0.52 -6.89
N LEU A 26 2.45 -0.67 -5.71
CA LEU A 26 3.18 -1.07 -4.51
C LEU A 26 3.48 -2.57 -4.47
N GLY A 27 2.85 -3.34 -5.35
CA GLY A 27 3.04 -4.78 -5.41
C GLY A 27 1.98 -5.59 -4.67
N ILE A 28 0.95 -4.92 -4.15
CA ILE A 28 -0.14 -5.58 -3.41
C ILE A 28 -1.25 -5.93 -4.39
N ARG A 29 -1.55 -7.22 -4.51
CA ARG A 29 -2.58 -7.70 -5.42
C ARG A 29 -3.65 -8.53 -4.74
N LYS A 30 -3.36 -9.04 -3.55
CA LYS A 30 -4.26 -9.94 -2.83
C LYS A 30 -4.54 -9.39 -1.44
N MET A 31 -5.70 -9.77 -0.91
CA MET A 31 -6.06 -9.46 0.46
C MET A 31 -5.02 -10.05 1.43
N HIS A 32 -4.65 -9.29 2.43
CA HIS A 32 -3.65 -9.66 3.44
C HIS A 32 -2.24 -9.89 2.90
N GLN A 33 -1.99 -9.54 1.64
CA GLN A 33 -0.63 -9.59 1.11
C GLN A 33 0.22 -8.52 1.79
N THR A 34 1.44 -8.90 2.18
CA THR A 34 2.39 -7.99 2.79
C THR A 34 3.54 -7.73 1.82
N VAL A 35 3.92 -6.47 1.67
CA VAL A 35 5.07 -6.08 0.86
C VAL A 35 5.95 -5.12 1.63
N GLU A 36 7.24 -5.12 1.29
CA GLU A 36 8.19 -4.17 1.85
C GLU A 36 8.65 -3.24 0.76
N VAL A 37 8.59 -1.94 1.03
CA VAL A 37 8.98 -0.92 0.04
C VAL A 37 9.90 0.09 0.70
N GLU A 38 10.77 0.69 -0.09
CA GLU A 38 11.62 1.76 0.39
C GLU A 38 10.80 3.05 0.54
N VAL A 39 11.13 3.82 1.55
CA VAL A 39 10.48 5.11 1.79
C VAL A 39 11.06 6.14 0.82
N THR A 40 10.27 6.51 -0.17
CA THR A 40 10.60 7.57 -1.12
C THR A 40 9.42 8.52 -1.19
N PRO A 41 9.59 9.76 -1.67
CA PRO A 41 8.46 10.66 -1.84
C PRO A 41 7.34 10.06 -2.70
N VAL A 42 7.71 9.29 -3.72
CA VAL A 42 6.72 8.65 -4.59
C VAL A 42 5.98 7.54 -3.85
N THR A 43 6.72 6.65 -3.18
CA THR A 43 6.13 5.54 -2.42
C THR A 43 5.24 6.06 -1.31
N LYS A 44 5.73 7.06 -0.58
CA LYS A 44 4.97 7.66 0.52
C LYS A 44 3.65 8.25 0.03
N GLY A 45 3.66 8.94 -1.11
CA GLY A 45 2.46 9.50 -1.69
C GLY A 45 1.46 8.43 -2.10
N MET A 46 1.92 7.32 -2.68
CA MET A 46 1.04 6.20 -3.03
C MET A 46 0.43 5.55 -1.78
N VAL A 47 1.23 5.36 -0.75
CA VAL A 47 0.76 4.78 0.51
C VAL A 47 -0.30 5.67 1.15
N GLU A 48 -0.09 6.97 1.18
CA GLU A 48 -1.04 7.90 1.78
C GLU A 48 -2.42 7.83 1.11
N LYS A 49 -2.46 7.57 -0.18
CA LYS A 49 -3.73 7.47 -0.92
C LYS A 49 -4.51 6.21 -0.59
N VAL A 50 -3.85 5.19 -0.06
CA VAL A 50 -4.48 3.91 0.26
C VAL A 50 -4.39 3.54 1.74
N LEU A 51 -4.03 4.50 2.59
CA LEU A 51 -3.88 4.24 4.03
C LEU A 51 -5.10 3.60 4.67
N HIS A 52 -6.29 3.94 4.19
CA HIS A 52 -7.52 3.37 4.73
C HIS A 52 -7.73 1.90 4.32
N LEU A 53 -6.93 1.41 3.38
CA LEU A 53 -7.03 0.04 2.89
C LEU A 53 -5.90 -0.85 3.40
N VAL A 54 -4.84 -0.26 3.94
CA VAL A 54 -3.65 -1.00 4.33
C VAL A 54 -3.18 -0.61 5.72
N LYS A 55 -2.38 -1.49 6.31
CA LYS A 55 -1.65 -1.19 7.54
C LYS A 55 -0.19 -0.98 7.18
N VAL A 56 0.40 0.09 7.65
CA VAL A 56 1.79 0.44 7.38
C VAL A 56 2.61 0.33 8.66
N GLU A 57 3.74 -0.35 8.56
CA GLU A 57 4.65 -0.49 9.69
C GLU A 57 6.06 -0.09 9.26
N ASP A 58 6.77 0.61 10.13
CA ASP A 58 8.19 0.91 9.93
C ASP A 58 9.02 -0.32 10.27
N ILE A 59 9.97 -0.65 9.43
CA ILE A 59 10.88 -1.78 9.65
C ILE A 59 12.33 -1.39 9.48
#